data_13ae6d4a09fd3c3cfc2095c49edc1d7b
#
_entry.id   13ae6d4a09fd3c3cfc2095c49edc1d7b
#
_cell.length_a   1.000
_cell.length_b   1.000
_cell.length_c   1.000
_cell.angle_alpha   90.00
_cell.angle_beta   90.00
_cell.angle_gamma   90.00
#
_symmetry.space_group_name_H-M   'P 1'
#
loop_
_entity.id
_entity.type
_entity.pdbx_description
1 polymer ?
#
loop_
_entity_poly.entity_id
_entity_poly.type
_entity_poly.pdbx_seq_one_letter_code
_entity_poly.pdbx_strand_id
1 'polypeptide(L)'
;MTGRLENRLALITGASRGIGRAVALAMAAEGAHVILVARTVGALEEVDDEIQKIGGKATLVPLDLKDLDAIDRLGGMIYERWGKLDILVGNAGLLGVLTPVGHIEPKEWEQVLTINVTANYRLIRSLDPLLRRSDAGRAIFVTSGAADKCRPFWGIYSATKAALNALVKTWAHENEKTAMRINLVSPGPVATAMRAKAMPGEDPSTLPRPAELAPLFLELASPDYKKTGEIVAFERR
;
A
#
# COMPACT_ATOMS: atom_id res chain seq x y z
N MET A 1 13.85 12.18 21.05
CA MET A 1 13.37 12.94 19.86
C MET A 1 12.00 12.36 19.50
N THR A 2 10.99 13.19 19.33
CA THR A 2 9.67 12.77 18.86
C THR A 2 9.78 12.30 17.41
N GLY A 3 9.23 11.14 17.08
CA GLY A 3 9.25 10.60 15.71
C GLY A 3 8.44 11.49 14.74
N ARG A 4 8.76 11.41 13.44
CA ARG A 4 8.10 12.23 12.39
C ARG A 4 6.58 11.99 12.28
N LEU A 5 6.12 10.81 12.72
CA LEU A 5 4.73 10.36 12.64
C LEU A 5 4.10 10.19 14.03
N GLU A 6 4.64 10.88 15.04
CA GLU A 6 4.11 10.86 16.41
C GLU A 6 2.63 11.22 16.41
N ASN A 7 1.82 10.42 17.12
CA ASN A 7 0.37 10.54 17.21
C ASN A 7 -0.40 10.42 15.87
N ARG A 8 0.21 9.87 14.82
CA ARG A 8 -0.47 9.56 13.56
C ARG A 8 -1.01 8.13 13.57
N LEU A 9 -2.16 7.94 12.96
CA LEU A 9 -2.79 6.64 12.72
C LEU A 9 -2.57 6.25 11.27
N ALA A 10 -1.88 5.12 11.03
CA ALA A 10 -1.55 4.65 9.69
C ALA A 10 -2.16 3.27 9.42
N LEU A 11 -2.89 3.11 8.31
CA LEU A 11 -3.38 1.83 7.84
C LEU A 11 -2.54 1.33 6.67
N ILE A 12 -2.01 0.11 6.77
CA ILE A 12 -1.18 -0.51 5.74
C ILE A 12 -1.78 -1.84 5.29
N THR A 13 -2.11 -1.94 3.99
CA THR A 13 -2.57 -3.21 3.41
C THR A 13 -1.41 -4.08 2.93
N GLY A 14 -1.55 -5.40 3.05
CA GLY A 14 -0.46 -6.33 2.74
C GLY A 14 0.71 -6.19 3.72
N ALA A 15 0.42 -5.85 4.98
CA ALA A 15 1.40 -5.53 6.02
C ALA A 15 2.22 -6.74 6.52
N SER A 16 1.82 -7.96 6.20
CA SER A 16 2.46 -9.17 6.75
C SER A 16 3.82 -9.53 6.14
N ARG A 17 4.22 -8.94 5.01
CA ARG A 17 5.50 -9.24 4.34
C ARG A 17 5.94 -8.16 3.36
N GLY A 18 7.19 -8.28 2.87
CA GLY A 18 7.72 -7.44 1.80
C GLY A 18 7.68 -5.95 2.12
N ILE A 19 7.29 -5.15 1.14
CA ILE A 19 7.25 -3.68 1.26
C ILE A 19 6.29 -3.26 2.38
N GLY A 20 5.08 -3.84 2.44
CA GLY A 20 4.09 -3.47 3.46
C GLY A 20 4.57 -3.68 4.88
N ARG A 21 5.25 -4.81 5.16
CA ARG A 21 5.87 -5.07 6.47
C ARG A 21 6.98 -4.05 6.79
N ALA A 22 7.87 -3.80 5.84
CA ALA A 22 8.97 -2.85 6.05
C ALA A 22 8.46 -1.43 6.32
N VAL A 23 7.41 -0.99 5.60
CA VAL A 23 6.77 0.30 5.79
C VAL A 23 6.07 0.38 7.16
N ALA A 24 5.38 -0.69 7.58
CA ALA A 24 4.71 -0.74 8.88
C ALA A 24 5.71 -0.60 10.04
N LEU A 25 6.82 -1.34 10.00
CA LEU A 25 7.90 -1.24 10.98
C LEU A 25 8.51 0.17 11.03
N ALA A 26 8.78 0.75 9.86
CA ALA A 26 9.36 2.09 9.80
C ALA A 26 8.40 3.17 10.31
N MET A 27 7.10 3.10 9.98
CA MET A 27 6.12 4.05 10.48
C MET A 27 5.91 3.91 11.99
N ALA A 28 5.92 2.70 12.52
CA ALA A 28 5.85 2.44 13.96
C ALA A 28 7.09 2.99 14.69
N ALA A 29 8.28 2.82 14.13
CA ALA A 29 9.52 3.39 14.66
C ALA A 29 9.52 4.93 14.70
N GLU A 30 8.79 5.56 13.78
CA GLU A 30 8.59 7.02 13.75
C GLU A 30 7.38 7.50 14.61
N GLY A 31 6.82 6.62 15.45
CA GLY A 31 5.79 6.96 16.45
C GLY A 31 4.35 6.82 15.97
N ALA A 32 4.10 6.31 14.75
CA ALA A 32 2.74 6.06 14.30
C ALA A 32 2.12 4.83 15.01
N HIS A 33 0.81 4.92 15.31
CA HIS A 33 0.03 3.72 15.57
C HIS A 33 -0.34 3.08 14.24
N VAL A 34 0.08 1.84 13.98
CA VAL A 34 -0.15 1.19 12.69
C VAL A 34 -1.29 0.17 12.75
N ILE A 35 -2.21 0.25 11.80
CA ILE A 35 -3.27 -0.74 11.55
C ILE A 35 -2.75 -1.68 10.45
N LEU A 36 -2.46 -2.92 10.83
CA LEU A 36 -1.87 -3.93 9.97
C LEU A 36 -2.98 -4.77 9.32
N VAL A 37 -3.17 -4.61 8.00
CA VAL A 37 -4.19 -5.34 7.26
C VAL A 37 -3.55 -6.43 6.40
N ALA A 38 -3.86 -7.70 6.69
CA ALA A 38 -3.49 -8.86 5.88
C ALA A 38 -4.39 -10.05 6.22
N ARG A 39 -4.29 -11.15 5.44
CA ARG A 39 -5.16 -12.33 5.61
C ARG A 39 -4.73 -13.27 6.73
N THR A 40 -3.43 -13.41 6.96
CA THR A 40 -2.84 -14.43 7.83
C THR A 40 -2.58 -13.84 9.21
N VAL A 41 -3.31 -14.32 10.20
CA VAL A 41 -3.22 -13.83 11.60
C VAL A 41 -1.80 -13.97 12.13
N GLY A 42 -1.21 -15.17 12.13
CA GLY A 42 0.14 -15.41 12.66
C GLY A 42 1.22 -14.53 12.03
N ALA A 43 1.12 -14.24 10.71
CA ALA A 43 2.05 -13.33 10.06
C ALA A 43 1.83 -11.84 10.43
N LEU A 44 0.65 -11.47 10.91
CA LEU A 44 0.40 -10.14 11.50
C LEU A 44 0.94 -10.08 12.93
N GLU A 45 0.79 -11.17 13.71
CA GLU A 45 1.34 -11.29 15.07
C GLU A 45 2.86 -11.19 15.06
N GLU A 46 3.55 -11.84 14.11
CA GLU A 46 5.01 -11.69 13.95
C GLU A 46 5.43 -10.23 13.73
N VAL A 47 4.68 -9.48 12.93
CA VAL A 47 4.97 -8.05 12.68
C VAL A 47 4.64 -7.21 13.91
N ASP A 48 3.57 -7.51 14.64
CA ASP A 48 3.22 -6.83 15.88
C ASP A 48 4.30 -7.04 16.95
N ASP A 49 4.79 -8.28 17.13
CA ASP A 49 5.88 -8.59 18.05
C ASP A 49 7.15 -7.76 17.74
N GLU A 50 7.46 -7.56 16.47
CA GLU A 50 8.59 -6.72 16.07
C GLU A 50 8.35 -5.24 16.37
N ILE A 51 7.11 -4.76 16.15
CA ILE A 51 6.71 -3.40 16.47
C ILE A 51 6.77 -3.17 17.98
N GLN A 52 6.32 -4.12 18.78
CA GLN A 52 6.40 -4.03 20.25
C GLN A 52 7.85 -3.99 20.75
N LYS A 53 8.75 -4.77 20.16
CA LYS A 53 10.18 -4.77 20.50
C LYS A 53 10.86 -3.40 20.29
N ILE A 54 10.37 -2.60 19.37
CA ILE A 54 10.86 -1.22 19.14
C ILE A 54 10.03 -0.16 19.88
N GLY A 55 9.12 -0.58 20.77
CA GLY A 55 8.26 0.32 21.55
C GLY A 55 7.10 0.94 20.78
N GLY A 56 6.82 0.46 19.58
CA GLY A 56 5.70 0.92 18.73
C GLY A 56 4.36 0.33 19.15
N LYS A 57 3.29 0.70 18.43
CA LYS A 57 1.92 0.22 18.66
C LYS A 57 1.29 -0.23 17.36
N ALA A 58 0.65 -1.41 17.37
CA ALA A 58 -0.12 -1.90 16.23
C ALA A 58 -1.54 -2.32 16.62
N THR A 59 -2.40 -2.41 15.62
CA THR A 59 -3.71 -3.06 15.67
C THR A 59 -3.79 -4.02 14.49
N LEU A 60 -4.05 -5.28 14.78
CA LEU A 60 -4.14 -6.32 13.77
C LEU A 60 -5.57 -6.36 13.21
N VAL A 61 -5.68 -6.35 11.89
CA VAL A 61 -6.96 -6.49 11.18
C VAL A 61 -6.81 -7.63 10.16
N PRO A 62 -7.11 -8.87 10.58
CA PRO A 62 -7.17 -10.00 9.66
C PRO A 62 -8.32 -9.79 8.66
N LEU A 63 -7.97 -9.51 7.39
CA LEU A 63 -8.95 -9.20 6.35
C LEU A 63 -8.46 -9.70 5.00
N ASP A 64 -9.31 -10.45 4.29
CA ASP A 64 -9.10 -10.74 2.87
C ASP A 64 -9.70 -9.61 2.04
N LEU A 65 -8.87 -8.96 1.25
CA LEU A 65 -9.31 -7.87 0.37
C LEU A 65 -10.25 -8.32 -0.77
N LYS A 66 -10.55 -9.61 -0.88
CA LYS A 66 -11.65 -10.13 -1.71
C LYS A 66 -13.02 -9.93 -1.04
N ASP A 67 -13.07 -9.83 0.28
CA ASP A 67 -14.29 -9.46 1.02
C ASP A 67 -14.47 -7.94 0.96
N LEU A 68 -15.11 -7.51 -0.12
CA LEU A 68 -15.32 -6.09 -0.39
C LEU A 68 -16.24 -5.43 0.66
N ASP A 69 -17.18 -6.17 1.21
CA ASP A 69 -18.09 -5.67 2.25
C ASP A 69 -17.35 -5.49 3.58
N ALA A 70 -16.37 -6.34 3.90
CA ALA A 70 -15.51 -6.14 5.04
C ALA A 70 -14.63 -4.88 4.90
N ILE A 71 -14.18 -4.56 3.68
CA ILE A 71 -13.47 -3.31 3.42
C ILE A 71 -14.39 -2.09 3.67
N ASP A 72 -15.64 -2.15 3.24
CA ASP A 72 -16.60 -1.06 3.47
C ASP A 72 -16.87 -0.85 4.97
N ARG A 73 -16.95 -1.93 5.75
CA ARG A 73 -17.11 -1.85 7.22
C ARG A 73 -15.89 -1.33 7.96
N LEU A 74 -14.69 -1.48 7.38
CA LEU A 74 -13.43 -1.09 8.00
C LEU A 74 -13.39 0.40 8.38
N GLY A 75 -13.93 1.27 7.52
CA GLY A 75 -14.02 2.70 7.82
C GLY A 75 -14.87 3.00 9.06
N GLY A 76 -16.02 2.32 9.22
CA GLY A 76 -16.87 2.44 10.42
C GLY A 76 -16.12 2.05 11.70
N MET A 77 -15.44 0.90 11.69
CA MET A 77 -14.66 0.43 12.85
C MET A 77 -13.52 1.40 13.23
N ILE A 78 -12.85 1.99 12.25
CA ILE A 78 -11.80 2.98 12.51
C ILE A 78 -12.39 4.28 13.05
N TYR A 79 -13.54 4.70 12.50
CA TYR A 79 -14.24 5.90 13.00
C TYR A 79 -14.66 5.75 14.45
N GLU A 80 -15.28 4.64 14.82
CA GLU A 80 -15.73 4.39 16.19
C GLU A 80 -14.58 4.41 17.21
N ARG A 81 -13.40 3.93 16.82
CA ARG A 81 -12.27 3.80 17.73
C ARG A 81 -11.37 5.04 17.78
N TRP A 82 -11.16 5.73 16.67
CA TRP A 82 -10.18 6.82 16.55
C TRP A 82 -10.74 8.11 15.95
N GLY A 83 -11.90 8.07 15.33
CA GLY A 83 -12.56 9.24 14.74
C GLY A 83 -11.93 9.77 13.44
N LYS A 84 -10.72 9.35 13.10
CA LYS A 84 -9.95 9.77 11.92
C LYS A 84 -8.99 8.70 11.45
N LEU A 85 -8.40 8.90 10.28
CA LEU A 85 -7.23 8.19 9.77
C LEU A 85 -6.23 9.23 9.23
N ASP A 86 -4.95 9.12 9.58
CA ASP A 86 -3.95 10.07 9.10
C ASP A 86 -3.23 9.59 7.84
N ILE A 87 -2.96 8.27 7.75
CA ILE A 87 -2.18 7.70 6.66
C ILE A 87 -2.84 6.41 6.14
N LEU A 88 -3.00 6.32 4.82
CA LEU A 88 -3.39 5.10 4.12
C LEU A 88 -2.25 4.63 3.21
N VAL A 89 -1.80 3.39 3.37
CA VAL A 89 -0.86 2.73 2.45
C VAL A 89 -1.55 1.57 1.74
N GLY A 90 -1.96 1.80 0.51
CA GLY A 90 -2.52 0.80 -0.41
C GLY A 90 -1.41 -0.01 -1.07
N ASN A 91 -0.85 -0.98 -0.32
CA ASN A 91 0.31 -1.76 -0.80
C ASN A 91 -0.06 -3.17 -1.28
N ALA A 92 -1.13 -3.77 -0.77
CA ALA A 92 -1.53 -5.12 -1.18
C ALA A 92 -1.73 -5.22 -2.69
N GLY A 93 -1.29 -6.34 -3.27
CA GLY A 93 -1.45 -6.60 -4.69
C GLY A 93 -1.09 -8.02 -5.07
N LEU A 94 -1.58 -8.45 -6.23
CA LEU A 94 -1.27 -9.72 -6.86
C LEU A 94 -0.58 -9.49 -8.20
N LEU A 95 0.43 -10.33 -8.49
CA LEU A 95 1.08 -10.34 -9.80
C LEU A 95 0.17 -10.98 -10.87
N GLY A 96 -0.58 -12.00 -10.45
CA GLY A 96 -1.27 -12.88 -11.37
C GLY A 96 -0.34 -13.90 -12.04
N VAL A 97 -0.79 -14.42 -13.17
CA VAL A 97 -0.02 -15.34 -14.02
C VAL A 97 0.61 -14.55 -15.17
N LEU A 98 1.89 -14.77 -15.41
CA LEU A 98 2.59 -14.21 -16.56
C LEU A 98 2.35 -15.10 -17.77
N THR A 99 1.45 -14.67 -18.67
CA THR A 99 1.00 -15.43 -19.82
C THR A 99 0.61 -14.49 -20.99
N PRO A 100 0.55 -14.98 -22.25
CA PRO A 100 0.00 -14.20 -23.34
C PRO A 100 -1.43 -13.71 -23.01
N VAL A 101 -1.78 -12.50 -23.44
CA VAL A 101 -3.07 -11.88 -23.09
C VAL A 101 -4.26 -12.76 -23.45
N GLY A 102 -4.23 -13.41 -24.63
CA GLY A 102 -5.29 -14.31 -25.07
C GLY A 102 -5.42 -15.62 -24.26
N HIS A 103 -4.47 -15.90 -23.36
CA HIS A 103 -4.46 -17.10 -22.51
C HIS A 103 -4.71 -16.78 -21.03
N ILE A 104 -5.07 -15.54 -20.70
CA ILE A 104 -5.44 -15.18 -19.33
C ILE A 104 -6.81 -15.78 -19.03
N GLU A 105 -6.85 -16.70 -18.06
CA GLU A 105 -8.11 -17.29 -17.62
C GLU A 105 -9.02 -16.24 -16.96
N PRO A 106 -10.35 -16.22 -17.29
CA PRO A 106 -11.29 -15.24 -16.71
C PRO A 106 -11.24 -15.16 -15.19
N LYS A 107 -11.13 -16.28 -14.49
CA LYS A 107 -11.03 -16.35 -13.04
C LYS A 107 -9.77 -15.65 -12.50
N GLU A 108 -8.65 -15.80 -13.18
CA GLU A 108 -7.39 -15.12 -12.82
C GLU A 108 -7.50 -13.61 -13.05
N TRP A 109 -8.10 -13.23 -14.19
CA TRP A 109 -8.40 -11.83 -14.50
C TRP A 109 -9.22 -11.17 -13.40
N GLU A 110 -10.35 -11.76 -13.05
CA GLU A 110 -11.26 -11.26 -12.00
C GLU A 110 -10.56 -11.15 -10.65
N GLN A 111 -9.77 -12.16 -10.28
CA GLN A 111 -9.07 -12.16 -8.99
C GLN A 111 -8.04 -11.04 -8.90
N VAL A 112 -7.23 -10.84 -9.95
CA VAL A 112 -6.19 -9.80 -9.94
C VAL A 112 -6.81 -8.42 -10.01
N LEU A 113 -7.86 -8.24 -10.84
CA LEU A 113 -8.63 -6.99 -10.92
C LEU A 113 -9.28 -6.65 -9.57
N THR A 114 -9.88 -7.64 -8.91
CA THR A 114 -10.51 -7.44 -7.60
C THR A 114 -9.51 -6.91 -6.58
N ILE A 115 -8.34 -7.55 -6.44
CA ILE A 115 -7.36 -7.16 -5.41
C ILE A 115 -6.64 -5.86 -5.78
N ASN A 116 -6.21 -5.71 -7.04
CA ASN A 116 -5.35 -4.58 -7.41
C ASN A 116 -6.12 -3.29 -7.68
N VAL A 117 -7.39 -3.38 -8.05
CA VAL A 117 -8.21 -2.22 -8.45
C VAL A 117 -9.45 -2.08 -7.56
N THR A 118 -10.35 -3.06 -7.56
CA THR A 118 -11.64 -2.94 -6.87
C THR A 118 -11.47 -2.76 -5.37
N ALA A 119 -10.60 -3.54 -4.74
CA ALA A 119 -10.31 -3.40 -3.31
C ALA A 119 -9.72 -2.02 -2.97
N ASN A 120 -8.83 -1.49 -3.81
CA ASN A 120 -8.29 -0.14 -3.60
C ASN A 120 -9.37 0.95 -3.77
N TYR A 121 -10.28 0.81 -4.75
CA TYR A 121 -11.45 1.68 -4.86
C TYR A 121 -12.32 1.62 -3.60
N ARG A 122 -12.61 0.42 -3.07
CA ARG A 122 -13.39 0.26 -1.84
C ARG A 122 -12.67 0.85 -0.62
N LEU A 123 -11.34 0.71 -0.53
CA LEU A 123 -10.54 1.36 0.52
C LEU A 123 -10.64 2.88 0.43
N ILE A 124 -10.52 3.46 -0.76
CA ILE A 124 -10.69 4.91 -0.98
C ILE A 124 -12.08 5.32 -0.51
N ARG A 125 -13.14 4.67 -0.98
CA ARG A 125 -14.53 4.97 -0.61
C ARG A 125 -14.78 4.91 0.89
N SER A 126 -14.25 3.89 1.56
CA SER A 126 -14.44 3.66 3.00
C SER A 126 -13.62 4.62 3.86
N LEU A 127 -12.42 5.02 3.41
CA LEU A 127 -11.44 5.74 4.24
C LEU A 127 -11.25 7.22 3.87
N ASP A 128 -11.71 7.69 2.70
CA ASP A 128 -11.65 9.11 2.31
C ASP A 128 -12.28 10.04 3.38
N PRO A 129 -13.47 9.74 3.93
CA PRO A 129 -14.06 10.60 4.96
C PRO A 129 -13.19 10.71 6.23
N LEU A 130 -12.44 9.66 6.57
CA LEU A 130 -11.54 9.63 7.72
C LEU A 130 -10.25 10.38 7.48
N LEU A 131 -9.67 10.25 6.27
CA LEU A 131 -8.48 11.00 5.86
C LEU A 131 -8.75 12.50 5.80
N ARG A 132 -9.95 12.90 5.40
CA ARG A 132 -10.41 14.32 5.43
C ARG A 132 -10.52 14.90 6.84
N ARG A 133 -10.69 14.05 7.85
CA ARG A 133 -10.72 14.48 9.27
C ARG A 133 -9.34 14.67 9.86
N SER A 134 -8.30 14.22 9.18
CA SER A 134 -6.91 14.50 9.55
C SER A 134 -6.53 15.93 9.16
N ASP A 135 -5.72 16.57 10.00
CA ASP A 135 -5.09 17.86 9.69
C ASP A 135 -4.08 17.77 8.52
N ALA A 136 -3.59 16.55 8.24
CA ALA A 136 -2.65 16.25 7.17
C ALA A 136 -2.84 14.82 6.65
N GLY A 137 -3.99 14.52 6.05
CA GLY A 137 -4.28 13.20 5.49
C GLY A 137 -3.30 12.82 4.37
N ARG A 138 -2.80 11.57 4.40
CA ARG A 138 -1.83 11.04 3.42
C ARG A 138 -2.33 9.72 2.85
N ALA A 139 -2.31 9.59 1.54
CA ALA A 139 -2.60 8.32 0.87
C ALA A 139 -1.48 7.97 -0.10
N ILE A 140 -0.94 6.77 0.03
CA ILE A 140 0.22 6.28 -0.73
C ILE A 140 -0.15 4.92 -1.31
N PHE A 141 -0.21 4.81 -2.64
CA PHE A 141 -0.52 3.55 -3.30
C PHE A 141 0.69 2.98 -4.03
N VAL A 142 0.94 1.69 -3.87
CA VAL A 142 2.05 1.02 -4.55
C VAL A 142 1.64 0.63 -5.95
N THR A 143 2.23 1.31 -6.94
CA THR A 143 2.10 1.00 -8.35
C THR A 143 3.29 0.21 -8.88
N SER A 144 3.53 0.25 -10.17
CA SER A 144 4.65 -0.41 -10.83
C SER A 144 4.93 0.24 -12.18
N GLY A 145 6.18 0.30 -12.58
CA GLY A 145 6.55 0.63 -13.97
C GLY A 145 6.00 -0.33 -15.02
N ALA A 146 5.39 -1.45 -14.62
CA ALA A 146 4.66 -2.32 -15.53
C ALA A 146 3.41 -1.65 -16.12
N ALA A 147 2.83 -0.66 -15.42
CA ALA A 147 1.70 0.13 -15.91
C ALA A 147 1.98 0.81 -17.25
N ASP A 148 3.22 1.30 -17.42
CA ASP A 148 3.64 2.06 -18.61
C ASP A 148 4.40 1.18 -19.61
N LYS A 149 5.22 0.24 -19.10
CA LYS A 149 6.13 -0.58 -19.94
C LYS A 149 5.42 -1.66 -20.75
N CYS A 150 4.27 -2.15 -20.30
CA CYS A 150 3.41 -3.13 -20.98
C CYS A 150 4.20 -4.31 -21.58
N ARG A 151 5.11 -4.91 -20.81
CA ARG A 151 5.98 -5.98 -21.31
C ARG A 151 5.17 -7.23 -21.72
N PRO A 152 5.64 -8.02 -22.68
CA PRO A 152 5.02 -9.30 -23.02
C PRO A 152 4.77 -10.16 -21.78
N PHE A 153 3.64 -10.83 -21.73
CA PHE A 153 3.16 -11.71 -20.64
C PHE A 153 2.70 -11.02 -19.36
N TRP A 154 2.84 -9.69 -19.23
CA TRP A 154 2.45 -8.94 -18.03
C TRP A 154 1.03 -8.35 -18.12
N GLY A 155 0.20 -8.80 -19.06
CA GLY A 155 -1.05 -8.16 -19.47
C GLY A 155 -1.96 -7.76 -18.30
N ILE A 156 -2.38 -8.73 -17.47
CA ILE A 156 -3.30 -8.45 -16.36
C ILE A 156 -2.67 -7.53 -15.30
N TYR A 157 -1.39 -7.76 -14.94
CA TYR A 157 -0.72 -6.92 -13.96
C TYR A 157 -0.57 -5.47 -14.44
N SER A 158 -0.10 -5.29 -15.69
CA SER A 158 0.04 -3.97 -16.31
C SER A 158 -1.29 -3.23 -16.37
N ALA A 159 -2.34 -3.90 -16.86
CA ALA A 159 -3.69 -3.32 -16.95
C ALA A 159 -4.20 -2.84 -15.57
N THR A 160 -4.04 -3.67 -14.53
CA THR A 160 -4.50 -3.32 -13.19
C THR A 160 -3.69 -2.19 -12.56
N LYS A 161 -2.37 -2.12 -12.81
CA LYS A 161 -1.54 -1.02 -12.29
C LYS A 161 -1.78 0.29 -13.05
N ALA A 162 -2.08 0.24 -14.34
CA ALA A 162 -2.51 1.40 -15.11
C ALA A 162 -3.88 1.93 -14.62
N ALA A 163 -4.83 1.03 -14.38
CA ALA A 163 -6.13 1.38 -13.82
C ALA A 163 -6.00 2.02 -12.42
N LEU A 164 -5.13 1.45 -11.55
CA LEU A 164 -4.83 2.02 -10.24
C LEU A 164 -4.22 3.43 -10.36
N ASN A 165 -3.29 3.64 -11.30
CA ASN A 165 -2.69 4.96 -11.53
C ASN A 165 -3.76 5.99 -11.90
N ALA A 166 -4.66 5.66 -12.82
CA ALA A 166 -5.75 6.54 -13.22
C ALA A 166 -6.68 6.87 -12.04
N LEU A 167 -7.12 5.85 -11.29
CA LEU A 167 -8.02 6.01 -10.14
C LEU A 167 -7.41 6.93 -9.07
N VAL A 168 -6.17 6.66 -8.67
CA VAL A 168 -5.51 7.41 -7.57
C VAL A 168 -5.18 8.84 -8.00
N LYS A 169 -4.75 9.07 -9.25
CA LYS A 169 -4.52 10.43 -9.76
C LYS A 169 -5.81 11.25 -9.83
N THR A 170 -6.91 10.64 -10.29
CA THR A 170 -8.22 11.30 -10.30
C THR A 170 -8.62 11.72 -8.89
N TRP A 171 -8.52 10.81 -7.92
CA TRP A 171 -8.82 11.11 -6.53
C TRP A 171 -7.88 12.19 -5.96
N ALA A 172 -6.61 12.23 -6.35
CA ALA A 172 -5.68 13.28 -5.96
C ALA A 172 -6.12 14.66 -6.46
N HIS A 173 -6.51 14.77 -7.74
CA HIS A 173 -6.97 16.03 -8.34
C HIS A 173 -8.29 16.51 -7.70
N GLU A 174 -9.21 15.60 -7.37
CA GLU A 174 -10.44 15.94 -6.63
C GLU A 174 -10.16 16.53 -5.23
N ASN A 175 -8.95 16.30 -4.70
CA ASN A 175 -8.53 16.71 -3.36
C ASN A 175 -7.45 17.81 -3.33
N GLU A 176 -7.09 18.41 -4.44
CA GLU A 176 -6.02 19.43 -4.52
C GLU A 176 -6.20 20.60 -3.55
N LYS A 177 -7.45 21.01 -3.31
CA LYS A 177 -7.80 22.12 -2.41
C LYS A 177 -7.94 21.72 -0.94
N THR A 178 -7.70 20.46 -0.60
CA THR A 178 -7.76 19.93 0.77
C THR A 178 -6.37 19.85 1.41
N ALA A 179 -6.31 19.49 2.72
CA ALA A 179 -5.06 19.18 3.40
C ALA A 179 -4.48 17.81 3.01
N MET A 180 -5.24 16.98 2.28
CA MET A 180 -4.81 15.67 1.85
C MET A 180 -3.72 15.73 0.77
N ARG A 181 -2.78 14.77 0.82
CA ARG A 181 -1.82 14.53 -0.26
C ARG A 181 -1.87 13.06 -0.63
N ILE A 182 -2.12 12.79 -1.90
CA ILE A 182 -2.42 11.47 -2.45
C ILE A 182 -1.42 11.18 -3.56
N ASN A 183 -0.60 10.15 -3.40
CA ASN A 183 0.47 9.86 -4.34
C ASN A 183 0.62 8.36 -4.58
N LEU A 184 1.37 8.01 -5.60
CA LEU A 184 1.74 6.63 -5.93
C LEU A 184 3.25 6.46 -5.77
N VAL A 185 3.66 5.25 -5.37
CA VAL A 185 5.07 4.84 -5.35
C VAL A 185 5.29 3.76 -6.38
N SER A 186 6.24 3.99 -7.29
CA SER A 186 6.76 2.97 -8.21
C SER A 186 8.07 2.43 -7.62
N PRO A 187 8.03 1.25 -6.95
CA PRO A 187 9.16 0.75 -6.17
C PRO A 187 10.33 0.22 -7.02
N GLY A 188 10.12 0.02 -8.32
CA GLY A 188 11.07 -0.72 -9.15
C GLY A 188 11.15 -2.20 -8.79
N PRO A 189 12.22 -2.90 -9.20
CA PRO A 189 12.49 -4.28 -8.77
C PRO A 189 13.00 -4.27 -7.32
N VAL A 190 12.33 -5.03 -6.44
CA VAL A 190 12.63 -5.13 -5.00
C VAL A 190 12.68 -6.60 -4.61
N ALA A 191 13.61 -6.98 -3.73
CA ALA A 191 13.78 -8.35 -3.24
C ALA A 191 12.57 -8.80 -2.42
N THR A 192 11.54 -9.31 -3.09
CA THR A 192 10.27 -9.78 -2.50
C THR A 192 9.87 -11.12 -3.11
N ALA A 193 9.01 -11.86 -2.42
CA ALA A 193 8.45 -13.11 -2.94
C ALA A 193 7.70 -12.91 -4.28
N MET A 194 7.04 -11.74 -4.48
CA MET A 194 6.40 -11.39 -5.75
C MET A 194 7.45 -11.26 -6.86
N ARG A 195 8.59 -10.61 -6.60
CA ARG A 195 9.67 -10.46 -7.58
C ARG A 195 10.31 -11.79 -7.93
N ALA A 196 10.59 -12.63 -6.94
CA ALA A 196 11.14 -13.98 -7.17
C ALA A 196 10.17 -14.83 -8.03
N LYS A 197 8.86 -14.71 -7.84
CA LYS A 197 7.86 -15.37 -8.71
C LYS A 197 7.88 -14.81 -10.13
N ALA A 198 8.06 -13.51 -10.30
CA ALA A 198 8.06 -12.86 -11.61
C ALA A 198 9.34 -13.12 -12.41
N MET A 199 10.47 -13.24 -11.72
CA MET A 199 11.81 -13.38 -12.30
C MET A 199 12.61 -14.45 -11.53
N PRO A 200 12.31 -15.75 -11.73
CA PRO A 200 12.89 -16.83 -10.91
C PRO A 200 14.39 -17.03 -11.10
N GLY A 201 14.98 -16.49 -12.17
CA GLY A 201 16.43 -16.55 -12.42
C GLY A 201 17.21 -15.32 -11.95
N GLU A 202 16.56 -14.34 -11.34
CA GLU A 202 17.20 -13.10 -10.88
C GLU A 202 17.83 -13.28 -9.49
N ASP A 203 19.06 -12.85 -9.32
CA ASP A 203 19.71 -12.88 -8.00
C ASP A 203 19.10 -11.80 -7.08
N PRO A 204 18.39 -12.19 -6.00
CA PRO A 204 17.75 -11.25 -5.10
C PRO A 204 18.74 -10.37 -4.34
N SER A 205 20.03 -10.74 -4.24
CA SER A 205 21.05 -9.94 -3.56
C SER A 205 21.40 -8.67 -4.33
N THR A 206 21.13 -8.63 -5.64
CA THR A 206 21.36 -7.45 -6.49
C THR A 206 20.26 -6.41 -6.38
N LEU A 207 19.13 -6.79 -5.77
CA LEU A 207 17.95 -5.93 -5.64
C LEU A 207 17.93 -5.17 -4.31
N PRO A 208 17.33 -3.98 -4.28
CA PRO A 208 17.02 -3.30 -3.03
C PRO A 208 16.17 -4.19 -2.12
N ARG A 209 16.45 -4.16 -0.83
CA ARG A 209 15.60 -4.80 0.18
C ARG A 209 14.35 -3.93 0.44
N PRO A 210 13.22 -4.51 0.84
CA PRO A 210 12.02 -3.74 1.18
C PRO A 210 12.26 -2.59 2.16
N ALA A 211 13.15 -2.76 3.14
CA ALA A 211 13.49 -1.74 4.12
C ALA A 211 14.17 -0.49 3.50
N GLU A 212 14.86 -0.64 2.37
CA GLU A 212 15.49 0.49 1.70
C GLU A 212 14.47 1.48 1.10
N LEU A 213 13.22 1.04 0.90
CA LEU A 213 12.13 1.87 0.42
C LEU A 213 11.45 2.68 1.52
N ALA A 214 11.59 2.25 2.78
CA ALA A 214 10.88 2.86 3.90
C ALA A 214 11.10 4.38 4.01
N PRO A 215 12.29 4.96 3.82
CA PRO A 215 12.49 6.40 3.86
C PRO A 215 11.60 7.19 2.88
N LEU A 216 11.35 6.65 1.68
CA LEU A 216 10.44 7.26 0.69
C LEU A 216 9.01 7.29 1.20
N PHE A 217 8.53 6.20 1.81
CA PHE A 217 7.19 6.16 2.38
C PHE A 217 7.05 7.10 3.59
N LEU A 218 8.08 7.22 4.43
CA LEU A 218 8.10 8.17 5.55
C LEU A 218 8.07 9.62 5.06
N GLU A 219 8.78 9.94 3.99
CA GLU A 219 8.73 11.26 3.36
C GLU A 219 7.33 11.59 2.85
N LEU A 220 6.71 10.68 2.08
CA LEU A 220 5.36 10.86 1.54
C LEU A 220 4.27 10.88 2.62
N ALA A 221 4.50 10.22 3.76
CA ALA A 221 3.61 10.20 4.92
C ALA A 221 3.75 11.44 5.82
N SER A 222 4.83 12.19 5.67
CA SER A 222 5.09 13.39 6.50
C SER A 222 4.00 14.45 6.32
N PRO A 223 3.56 15.12 7.41
CA PRO A 223 2.69 16.29 7.34
C PRO A 223 3.25 17.44 6.50
N ASP A 224 4.58 17.47 6.35
CA ASP A 224 5.29 18.51 5.61
C ASP A 224 5.33 18.26 4.09
N TYR A 225 5.00 17.06 3.63
CA TYR A 225 4.97 16.75 2.20
C TYR A 225 3.82 17.50 1.50
N LYS A 226 4.14 18.23 0.41
CA LYS A 226 3.18 19.18 -0.21
C LYS A 226 2.64 18.73 -1.57
N LYS A 227 3.33 17.80 -2.25
CA LYS A 227 2.93 17.39 -3.60
C LYS A 227 1.81 16.33 -3.56
N THR A 228 0.97 16.32 -4.58
CA THR A 228 -0.14 15.39 -4.76
C THR A 228 -0.29 14.99 -6.22
N GLY A 229 -0.84 13.81 -6.50
CA GLY A 229 -1.05 13.30 -7.86
C GLY A 229 0.20 12.74 -8.54
N GLU A 230 1.33 12.65 -7.84
CA GLU A 230 2.59 12.18 -8.41
C GLU A 230 2.74 10.65 -8.36
N ILE A 231 3.48 10.11 -9.32
CA ILE A 231 4.09 8.78 -9.24
C ILE A 231 5.56 8.98 -8.91
N VAL A 232 5.92 8.69 -7.67
CA VAL A 232 7.30 8.83 -7.19
C VAL A 232 8.03 7.50 -7.37
N ALA A 233 9.09 7.51 -8.18
CA ALA A 233 9.94 6.34 -8.36
C ALA A 233 10.94 6.23 -7.21
N PHE A 234 11.15 5.00 -6.74
CA PHE A 234 12.26 4.72 -5.84
C PHE A 234 13.57 4.68 -6.64
N GLU A 235 14.54 5.46 -6.24
CA GLU A 235 15.90 5.46 -6.76
C GLU A 235 16.85 4.97 -5.67
N ARG A 236 17.60 3.90 -5.97
CA ARG A 236 18.63 3.40 -5.07
C ARG A 236 19.75 4.44 -5.02
N ARG A 237 19.95 5.02 -3.85
CA ARG A 237 21.07 5.95 -3.58
C ARG A 237 22.36 5.19 -3.36
#